data_619a580f6be168f88ededcca2871db2e
#
_entry.id   619a580f6be168f88ededcca2871db2e
#
_cell.length_a   1.000
_cell.length_b   1.000
_cell.length_c   1.000
_cell.angle_alpha   90.00
_cell.angle_beta   90.00
_cell.angle_gamma   90.00
#
_symmetry.space_group_name_H-M   'P 1'
#
loop_
_entity.id
_entity.type
_entity.pdbx_description
1 polymer ?
#
loop_
_entity_poly.entity_id
_entity_poly.type
_entity_poly.pdbx_seq_one_letter_code
_entity_poly.pdbx_strand_id
1 'polypeptide(L)'
;DEYDPKRVIKINLTPGLAFRTPTLWLSRRRSAGLMLHCEPGLCITPFYNDWVSFTEIKDAQGVGHPASYEDELYGNATIRTVSNHGGKWLAWRIKSALTFRSGDVFLSLGWLTSDFNIENSRNNIRYTKGKRYNGIEKYKHTNTLFASITGQF
;
A
#
# COMPACT_ATOMS: atom_id res chain seq x y z
N ASP A 1 23.93 -11.55 16.19
CA ASP A 1 22.51 -11.45 16.55
C ASP A 1 21.71 -11.98 15.38
N GLU A 2 21.04 -13.11 15.63
CA GLU A 2 20.23 -13.82 14.64
C GLU A 2 19.00 -12.95 14.33
N TYR A 3 18.91 -12.45 13.10
CA TYR A 3 17.75 -11.71 12.62
C TYR A 3 16.57 -12.68 12.55
N ASP A 4 15.73 -12.70 13.58
CA ASP A 4 14.47 -13.43 13.57
C ASP A 4 13.43 -12.64 12.76
N PRO A 5 13.13 -13.02 11.50
CA PRO A 5 12.16 -12.34 10.68
C PRO A 5 10.77 -12.60 11.26
N LYS A 6 10.27 -11.66 12.05
CA LYS A 6 8.92 -11.73 12.60
C LYS A 6 7.92 -11.77 11.45
N ARG A 7 7.10 -12.82 11.45
CA ARG A 7 6.12 -13.02 10.36
C ARG A 7 5.09 -11.90 10.36
N VAL A 8 4.93 -11.27 9.20
CA VAL A 8 3.85 -10.32 8.94
C VAL A 8 2.66 -11.09 8.38
N ILE A 9 1.52 -11.02 9.04
CA ILE A 9 0.26 -11.57 8.54
C ILE A 9 -0.64 -10.42 8.19
N LYS A 10 -1.10 -10.39 6.93
CA LYS A 10 -2.01 -9.38 6.42
C LYS A 10 -3.13 -10.06 5.65
N ILE A 11 -4.37 -9.80 6.05
CA ILE A 11 -5.56 -10.27 5.34
C ILE A 11 -6.27 -9.05 4.76
N ASN A 12 -6.41 -9.02 3.43
CA ASN A 12 -7.14 -7.98 2.72
C ASN A 12 -8.36 -8.57 2.03
N LEU A 13 -9.50 -7.96 2.29
CA LEU A 13 -10.74 -8.20 1.56
C LEU A 13 -11.01 -6.96 0.69
N THR A 14 -11.26 -7.16 -0.60
CA THR A 14 -11.43 -6.05 -1.53
C THR A 14 -12.73 -6.15 -2.33
N PRO A 15 -13.91 -6.02 -1.64
CA PRO A 15 -15.17 -6.00 -2.35
C PRO A 15 -15.27 -4.75 -3.23
N GLY A 16 -15.87 -4.89 -4.41
CA GLY A 16 -16.05 -3.79 -5.36
C GLY A 16 -17.19 -4.08 -6.33
N LEU A 17 -17.63 -3.01 -6.99
CA LEU A 17 -18.62 -3.07 -8.07
C LEU A 17 -17.90 -2.79 -9.39
N ALA A 18 -18.10 -3.64 -10.38
CA ALA A 18 -17.49 -3.48 -11.69
C ALA A 18 -18.50 -2.89 -12.69
N PHE A 19 -18.17 -1.74 -13.23
CA PHE A 19 -18.90 -1.06 -14.29
C PHE A 19 -18.10 -1.14 -15.58
N ARG A 20 -18.76 -1.52 -16.68
CA ARG A 20 -18.17 -1.53 -18.01
C ARG A 20 -19.07 -0.82 -18.98
N THR A 21 -18.49 0.00 -19.85
CA THR A 21 -19.24 0.56 -20.98
C THR A 21 -19.51 -0.52 -22.01
N PRO A 22 -20.55 -0.36 -22.84
CA PRO A 22 -20.66 -1.14 -24.07
C PRO A 22 -19.40 -0.98 -24.91
N THR A 23 -19.07 -2.02 -25.69
CA THR A 23 -17.90 -1.98 -26.58
C THR A 23 -18.13 -0.97 -27.70
N LEU A 24 -17.26 0.02 -27.80
CA LEU A 24 -17.19 0.90 -28.96
C LEU A 24 -16.41 0.18 -30.07
N TRP A 25 -17.12 -0.34 -31.05
CA TRP A 25 -16.54 -1.10 -32.14
C TRP A 25 -15.81 -0.17 -33.13
N LEU A 26 -14.52 -0.40 -33.31
CA LEU A 26 -13.67 0.31 -34.27
C LEU A 26 -13.71 -0.26 -35.66
N SER A 27 -14.21 -1.50 -35.81
CA SER A 27 -14.30 -2.24 -37.04
C SER A 27 -15.75 -2.60 -37.37
N ARG A 28 -16.13 -2.49 -38.64
CA ARG A 28 -17.45 -2.93 -39.13
C ARG A 28 -17.73 -4.42 -38.88
N ARG A 29 -16.69 -5.24 -38.86
CA ARG A 29 -16.78 -6.68 -38.54
C ARG A 29 -16.80 -6.98 -37.06
N ARG A 30 -16.81 -5.94 -36.20
CA ARG A 30 -16.78 -6.06 -34.73
C ARG A 30 -15.60 -6.91 -34.22
N SER A 31 -14.49 -6.93 -34.95
CA SER A 31 -13.29 -7.67 -34.57
C SER A 31 -12.39 -6.89 -33.60
N ALA A 32 -12.52 -5.58 -33.58
CA ALA A 32 -11.74 -4.71 -32.68
C ALA A 32 -12.63 -3.65 -32.05
N GLY A 33 -12.39 -3.34 -30.77
CA GLY A 33 -13.19 -2.36 -30.03
C GLY A 33 -12.51 -1.88 -28.77
N LEU A 34 -13.09 -0.82 -28.20
CA LEU A 34 -12.66 -0.21 -26.96
C LEU A 34 -13.75 -0.27 -25.90
N MET A 35 -13.37 -0.43 -24.65
CA MET A 35 -14.25 -0.41 -23.49
C MET A 35 -13.58 0.38 -22.36
N LEU A 36 -14.38 1.11 -21.61
CA LEU A 36 -13.97 1.69 -20.33
C LEU A 36 -14.44 0.78 -19.20
N HIS A 37 -13.59 0.59 -18.25
CA HIS A 37 -13.86 -0.18 -17.04
C HIS A 37 -13.60 0.70 -15.82
N CYS A 38 -14.52 0.71 -14.86
CA CYS A 38 -14.39 1.37 -13.58
C CYS A 38 -14.87 0.43 -12.48
N GLU A 39 -14.05 0.23 -11.47
CA GLU A 39 -14.32 -0.65 -10.33
C GLU A 39 -14.06 0.11 -9.03
N PRO A 40 -15.05 0.90 -8.55
CA PRO A 40 -15.00 1.41 -7.18
C PRO A 40 -15.17 0.27 -6.19
N GLY A 41 -14.44 0.34 -5.09
CA GLY A 41 -14.48 -0.68 -4.07
C GLY A 41 -13.87 -0.23 -2.76
N LEU A 42 -13.91 -1.15 -1.81
CA LEU A 42 -13.30 -0.99 -0.50
C LEU A 42 -12.10 -1.91 -0.37
N CYS A 43 -11.16 -1.51 0.46
CA CYS A 43 -10.09 -2.38 0.96
C CYS A 43 -10.29 -2.51 2.47
N ILE A 44 -10.65 -3.70 2.92
CA ILE A 44 -10.88 -4.02 4.32
C ILE A 44 -9.71 -4.86 4.79
N THR A 45 -8.98 -4.37 5.79
CA THR A 45 -7.82 -5.06 6.36
C THR A 45 -8.10 -5.36 7.84
N PRO A 46 -8.87 -6.44 8.14
CA PRO A 46 -9.28 -6.75 9.51
C PRO A 46 -8.10 -7.16 10.39
N PHE A 47 -7.07 -7.74 9.79
CA PHE A 47 -5.86 -8.15 10.50
C PHE A 47 -4.65 -7.56 9.83
N TYR A 48 -3.93 -6.79 10.60
CA TYR A 48 -2.67 -6.21 10.21
C TYR A 48 -1.71 -6.28 11.39
N ASN A 49 -0.67 -7.07 11.23
CA ASN A 49 0.43 -7.13 12.17
C ASN A 49 1.72 -6.85 11.40
N ASP A 50 2.39 -5.79 11.77
CA ASP A 50 3.67 -5.37 11.20
C ASP A 50 4.63 -5.00 12.32
N TRP A 51 5.91 -5.01 12.02
CA TRP A 51 6.96 -4.63 12.93
C TRP A 51 7.80 -3.54 12.28
N VAL A 52 8.12 -2.53 13.04
CA VAL A 52 9.00 -1.45 12.58
C VAL A 52 10.20 -1.37 13.48
N SER A 53 11.38 -1.43 12.89
CA SER A 53 12.65 -1.20 13.58
C SER A 53 13.16 0.19 13.24
N PHE A 54 13.59 0.91 14.25
CA PHE A 54 14.22 2.22 14.11
C PHE A 54 15.26 2.40 15.21
N THR A 55 16.18 3.31 14.96
CA THR A 55 17.26 3.63 15.89
C THR A 55 16.86 4.79 16.80
N GLU A 56 17.08 4.65 18.09
CA GLU A 56 16.84 5.71 19.09
C GLU A 56 18.02 5.85 20.04
N ILE A 57 18.24 7.08 20.51
CA ILE A 57 19.07 7.37 21.68
C ILE A 57 18.16 7.65 22.88
N LYS A 58 18.65 7.37 24.09
CA LYS A 58 17.92 7.70 25.32
C LYS A 58 18.66 8.76 26.09
N ASP A 59 17.92 9.79 26.53
CA ASP A 59 18.46 10.79 27.47
C ASP A 59 18.59 10.23 28.89
N ALA A 60 19.09 11.06 29.80
CA ALA A 60 19.27 10.69 31.20
C ALA A 60 17.96 10.31 31.91
N GLN A 61 16.81 10.76 31.43
CA GLN A 61 15.48 10.43 31.92
C GLN A 61 14.89 9.16 31.23
N GLY A 62 15.62 8.56 30.31
CA GLY A 62 15.19 7.40 29.55
C GLY A 62 14.14 7.71 28.48
N VAL A 63 14.05 8.95 28.01
CA VAL A 63 13.19 9.36 26.90
C VAL A 63 13.93 9.15 25.59
N GLY A 64 13.27 8.48 24.64
CA GLY A 64 13.85 8.18 23.33
C GLY A 64 13.77 9.39 22.39
N HIS A 65 14.85 9.60 21.65
CA HIS A 65 15.04 10.63 20.63
C HIS A 65 15.56 10.01 19.33
N PRO A 66 15.39 10.68 18.17
CA PRO A 66 16.00 10.23 16.94
C PRO A 66 17.52 10.11 17.09
N ALA A 67 18.09 8.99 16.70
CA ALA A 67 19.53 8.84 16.62
C ALA A 67 20.08 9.59 15.40
N SER A 68 21.22 10.25 15.54
CA SER A 68 21.99 10.78 14.42
C SER A 68 22.91 9.69 13.86
N TYR A 69 23.50 9.95 12.69
CA TYR A 69 24.52 9.07 12.11
C TYR A 69 25.73 8.88 13.05
N GLU A 70 26.11 9.95 13.76
CA GLU A 70 27.21 9.91 14.74
C GLU A 70 26.87 9.02 15.92
N ASP A 71 25.64 9.10 16.43
CA ASP A 71 25.16 8.24 17.53
C ASP A 71 25.22 6.76 17.16
N GLU A 72 24.87 6.43 15.93
CA GLU A 72 24.97 5.06 15.40
C GLU A 72 26.44 4.61 15.30
N LEU A 73 27.31 5.48 14.78
CA LEU A 73 28.72 5.19 14.59
C LEU A 73 29.46 4.94 15.93
N TYR A 74 29.13 5.72 16.97
CA TYR A 74 29.77 5.59 18.29
C TYR A 74 29.07 4.59 19.21
N GLY A 75 28.06 3.87 18.72
CA GLY A 75 27.35 2.84 19.49
C GLY A 75 26.46 3.37 20.62
N ASN A 76 26.13 4.66 20.60
CA ASN A 76 25.21 5.28 21.57
C ASN A 76 23.74 5.00 21.24
N ALA A 77 23.46 4.60 20.00
CA ALA A 77 22.13 4.32 19.52
C ALA A 77 21.73 2.87 19.76
N THR A 78 20.46 2.67 20.07
CA THR A 78 19.86 1.33 20.24
C THR A 78 18.80 1.09 19.18
N ILE A 79 18.81 -0.09 18.58
CA ILE A 79 17.74 -0.52 17.66
C ILE A 79 16.54 -0.96 18.49
N ARG A 80 15.41 -0.34 18.21
CA ARG A 80 14.14 -0.70 18.82
C ARG A 80 13.16 -1.24 17.78
N THR A 81 12.62 -2.42 18.04
CA THR A 81 11.57 -3.02 17.24
C THR A 81 10.25 -2.93 17.96
N VAL A 82 9.25 -2.32 17.35
CA VAL A 82 7.91 -2.16 17.92
C VAL A 82 6.87 -2.79 17.01
N SER A 83 5.85 -3.39 17.63
CA SER A 83 4.69 -3.88 16.87
C SER A 83 3.82 -2.72 16.43
N ASN A 84 3.34 -2.77 15.20
CA ASN A 84 2.43 -1.80 14.63
C ASN A 84 1.06 -2.45 14.43
N HIS A 85 0.15 -2.18 15.35
CA HIS A 85 -1.25 -2.65 15.30
C HIS A 85 -2.22 -1.54 14.82
N GLY A 86 -1.69 -0.36 14.52
CA GLY A 86 -2.49 0.83 14.22
C GLY A 86 -2.54 1.12 12.73
N GLY A 87 -3.40 0.44 11.99
CA GLY A 87 -3.62 0.75 10.59
C GLY A 87 -5.04 1.26 10.33
N LYS A 88 -5.23 1.87 9.18
CA LYS A 88 -6.55 2.15 8.64
C LYS A 88 -7.12 0.82 8.15
N TRP A 89 -8.05 0.23 8.92
CA TRP A 89 -8.65 -1.06 8.58
C TRP A 89 -9.63 -1.00 7.40
N LEU A 90 -10.12 0.20 7.07
CA LEU A 90 -11.03 0.46 5.96
C LEU A 90 -10.47 1.56 5.08
N ALA A 91 -10.32 1.28 3.80
CA ALA A 91 -9.89 2.21 2.78
C ALA A 91 -10.79 2.08 1.55
N TRP A 92 -10.91 3.14 0.75
CA TRP A 92 -11.54 3.06 -0.56
C TRP A 92 -10.48 2.82 -1.65
N ARG A 93 -10.93 2.26 -2.76
CA ARG A 93 -10.13 2.12 -3.97
C ARG A 93 -10.98 2.35 -5.20
N ILE A 94 -10.37 2.85 -6.26
CA ILE A 94 -10.97 2.96 -7.58
C ILE A 94 -9.96 2.40 -8.58
N LYS A 95 -10.38 1.38 -9.32
CA LYS A 95 -9.62 0.84 -10.44
C LYS A 95 -10.31 1.26 -11.72
N SER A 96 -9.59 1.94 -12.62
CA SER A 96 -10.09 2.37 -13.92
C SER A 96 -9.18 1.85 -15.01
N ALA A 97 -9.75 1.42 -16.11
CA ALA A 97 -8.98 0.90 -17.23
C ALA A 97 -9.64 1.20 -18.58
N LEU A 98 -8.80 1.45 -19.58
CA LEU A 98 -9.17 1.39 -20.98
C LEU A 98 -8.76 0.01 -21.50
N THR A 99 -9.72 -0.72 -22.05
CA THR A 99 -9.51 -2.07 -22.59
C THR A 99 -9.72 -2.06 -24.10
N PHE A 100 -8.71 -2.47 -24.80
CA PHE A 100 -8.77 -2.77 -26.23
C PHE A 100 -9.08 -4.26 -26.39
N ARG A 101 -10.09 -4.56 -27.23
CA ARG A 101 -10.45 -5.93 -27.60
C ARG A 101 -10.07 -6.18 -29.05
N SER A 102 -9.44 -7.32 -29.30
CA SER A 102 -9.20 -7.85 -30.64
C SER A 102 -9.51 -9.34 -30.65
N GLY A 103 -10.66 -9.71 -31.26
CA GLY A 103 -11.18 -11.07 -31.14
C GLY A 103 -11.44 -11.47 -29.70
N ASP A 104 -10.76 -12.51 -29.23
CA ASP A 104 -10.84 -13.03 -27.86
C ASP A 104 -9.72 -12.55 -26.96
N VAL A 105 -8.89 -11.63 -27.44
CA VAL A 105 -7.80 -11.03 -26.68
C VAL A 105 -8.21 -9.65 -26.18
N PHE A 106 -7.96 -9.39 -24.91
CA PHE A 106 -8.20 -8.11 -24.24
C PHE A 106 -6.89 -7.56 -23.70
N LEU A 107 -6.52 -6.37 -24.13
CA LEU A 107 -5.39 -5.61 -23.62
C LEU A 107 -5.94 -4.43 -22.80
N SER A 108 -5.62 -4.38 -21.53
CA SER A 108 -6.07 -3.31 -20.64
C SER A 108 -4.90 -2.50 -20.11
N LEU A 109 -5.03 -1.19 -20.16
CA LEU A 109 -4.17 -0.25 -19.50
C LEU A 109 -5.00 0.54 -18.50
N GLY A 110 -4.55 0.61 -17.27
CA GLY A 110 -5.38 1.18 -16.23
C GLY A 110 -4.62 1.78 -15.08
N TRP A 111 -5.40 2.35 -14.19
CA TRP A 111 -4.96 3.09 -13.03
C TRP A 111 -5.77 2.65 -11.81
N LEU A 112 -5.07 2.35 -10.74
CA LEU A 112 -5.62 2.08 -9.42
C LEU A 112 -5.24 3.22 -8.49
N THR A 113 -6.22 3.88 -7.92
CA THR A 113 -6.03 4.84 -6.84
C THR A 113 -6.71 4.36 -5.57
N SER A 114 -6.09 4.60 -4.42
CA SER A 114 -6.61 4.20 -3.12
C SER A 114 -6.12 5.14 -2.04
N ASP A 115 -6.91 5.33 -1.01
CA ASP A 115 -6.46 5.97 0.23
C ASP A 115 -5.88 4.96 1.24
N PHE A 116 -5.77 3.70 0.84
CA PHE A 116 -5.03 2.70 1.59
C PHE A 116 -3.54 2.99 1.48
N ASN A 117 -2.94 3.30 2.60
CA ASN A 117 -1.51 3.54 2.68
C ASN A 117 -0.96 2.83 3.92
N ILE A 118 -0.07 1.87 3.68
CA ILE A 118 0.59 1.11 4.74
C ILE A 118 1.47 2.02 5.61
N GLU A 119 2.06 3.06 5.03
CA GLU A 119 2.91 4.00 5.73
C GLU A 119 2.11 4.85 6.73
N ASN A 120 0.84 5.14 6.43
CA ASN A 120 -0.03 5.84 7.37
C ASN A 120 -0.31 5.03 8.65
N SER A 121 -0.23 3.70 8.58
CA SER A 121 -0.39 2.84 9.75
C SER A 121 0.77 3.00 10.73
N ARG A 122 1.96 3.33 10.24
CA ARG A 122 3.18 3.53 11.02
C ARG A 122 3.21 4.87 11.76
N ASN A 123 2.26 5.76 11.49
CA ASN A 123 2.15 7.07 12.15
C ASN A 123 1.87 7.01 13.68
N ASN A 124 1.52 5.85 14.20
CA ASN A 124 1.28 5.67 15.64
C ASN A 124 2.54 5.24 16.42
N ILE A 125 3.65 5.01 15.72
CA ILE A 125 4.92 4.62 16.34
C ILE A 125 5.51 5.82 17.07
N ARG A 126 6.03 5.57 18.28
CA ARG A 126 6.66 6.58 19.13
C ARG A 126 8.00 6.11 19.64
N TYR A 127 8.92 7.05 19.84
CA TYR A 127 10.12 6.82 20.61
C TYR A 127 9.78 6.45 22.06
N THR A 128 10.69 5.81 22.76
CA THR A 128 10.48 5.41 24.16
C THR A 128 10.07 6.61 25.01
N LYS A 129 8.87 6.61 25.58
CA LYS A 129 8.30 7.74 26.36
C LYS A 129 8.35 9.09 25.64
N GLY A 130 8.72 9.10 24.36
CA GLY A 130 9.05 10.30 23.59
C GLY A 130 7.98 10.69 22.56
N LYS A 131 8.41 11.56 21.64
CA LYS A 131 7.59 12.07 20.54
C LYS A 131 7.26 10.98 19.52
N ARG A 132 6.31 11.28 18.65
CA ARG A 132 5.96 10.43 17.52
C ARG A 132 7.17 10.28 16.58
N TYR A 133 7.37 9.07 16.06
CA TYR A 133 8.36 8.82 15.02
C TYR A 133 7.93 9.48 13.70
N ASN A 134 8.78 10.38 13.18
CA ASN A 134 8.47 11.18 11.98
C ASN A 134 9.25 10.75 10.73
N GLY A 135 10.01 9.65 10.80
CA GLY A 135 10.85 9.18 9.70
C GLY A 135 10.09 8.58 8.51
N ILE A 136 8.76 8.69 8.48
CA ILE A 136 7.93 8.11 7.42
C ILE A 136 7.13 9.22 6.75
N GLU A 137 7.28 9.34 5.42
CA GLU A 137 6.50 10.27 4.63
C GLU A 137 5.01 9.88 4.62
N LYS A 138 4.16 10.91 4.69
CA LYS A 138 2.70 10.75 4.69
C LYS A 138 2.17 10.93 3.28
N TYR A 139 1.77 9.85 2.67
CA TYR A 139 1.03 9.90 1.42
C TYR A 139 -0.47 9.83 1.69
N LYS A 140 -1.24 10.75 1.09
CA LYS A 140 -2.71 10.75 1.21
C LYS A 140 -3.33 9.64 0.36
N HIS A 141 -2.73 9.37 -0.78
CA HIS A 141 -3.23 8.40 -1.76
C HIS A 141 -2.08 7.63 -2.37
N THR A 142 -2.34 6.37 -2.68
CA THR A 142 -1.46 5.53 -3.50
C THR A 142 -2.03 5.46 -4.91
N ASN A 143 -1.15 5.59 -5.90
CA ASN A 143 -1.48 5.52 -7.31
C ASN A 143 -0.60 4.49 -7.99
N THR A 144 -1.23 3.55 -8.71
CA THR A 144 -0.52 2.48 -9.40
C THR A 144 -1.03 2.37 -10.83
N LEU A 145 -0.14 2.41 -11.81
CA LEU A 145 -0.44 2.06 -13.19
C LEU A 145 -0.32 0.54 -13.34
N PHE A 146 -1.20 -0.05 -14.13
CA PHE A 146 -1.13 -1.46 -14.46
C PHE A 146 -1.46 -1.71 -15.94
N ALA A 147 -0.90 -2.79 -16.46
CA ALA A 147 -1.27 -3.34 -17.75
C ALA A 147 -1.64 -4.81 -17.58
N SER A 148 -2.61 -5.29 -18.33
CA SER A 148 -3.00 -6.70 -18.32
C SER A 148 -3.41 -7.19 -19.70
N ILE A 149 -3.11 -8.45 -19.97
CA ILE A 149 -3.54 -9.17 -21.16
C ILE A 149 -4.38 -10.35 -20.68
N THR A 150 -5.58 -10.50 -21.24
CA THR A 150 -6.49 -11.60 -20.93
C THR A 150 -6.99 -12.21 -22.23
N GLY A 151 -6.98 -13.52 -22.33
CA GLY A 151 -7.60 -14.29 -23.42
C GLY A 151 -8.86 -14.99 -22.91
N GLN A 152 -9.89 -15.08 -23.74
CA GLN A 152 -11.00 -16.03 -23.57
C GLN A 152 -10.73 -17.23 -24.45
N PHE A 153 -10.61 -18.40 -23.86
CA PHE A 153 -10.41 -19.69 -24.53
C PHE A 153 -11.69 -20.49 -24.54
#